data_4b2ceca51c3f75a4da1196a1feba4db7
#
_entry.id   4b2ceca51c3f75a4da1196a1feba4db7
#
_cell.length_a   1.000
_cell.length_b   1.000
_cell.length_c   1.000
_cell.angle_alpha   90.00
_cell.angle_beta   90.00
_cell.angle_gamma   90.00
#
_symmetry.space_group_name_H-M   'P 1'
#
loop_
_entity.id
_entity.type
_entity.pdbx_description
1 polymer ?
#
loop_
_entity_poly.entity_id
_entity_poly.type
_entity_poly.pdbx_seq_one_letter_code
_entity_poly.pdbx_strand_id
1 'polypeptide(L)'
;MASNLFGRYVWLIDLLRQYKHLSYKEINVRWQKSGLSYGEGDDLPLRTFHNHRAAIKDIFDVYIEIDPEVSGYKYHSEEPERLHGDAFRSWLIDSYATLNQLQADKKLEGRIQFENI
;
A
#
# COMPACT_ATOMS: atom_id res chain seq x y z
N MET A 1 10.90 3.47 16.27
CA MET A 1 9.63 2.96 16.47
C MET A 1 9.25 1.92 15.47
N ALA A 2 8.41 1.10 15.91
CA ALA A 2 8.01 -0.02 15.09
C ALA A 2 7.39 0.49 13.80
N SER A 3 7.81 -0.07 12.73
CA SER A 3 7.25 0.29 11.47
C SER A 3 5.97 -0.49 11.26
N ASN A 4 5.07 0.09 10.53
CA ASN A 4 3.84 -0.56 10.15
C ASN A 4 4.05 -1.22 8.80
N LEU A 5 4.94 -2.20 8.75
CA LEU A 5 5.29 -2.83 7.48
C LEU A 5 4.09 -3.50 6.82
N PHE A 6 3.34 -4.24 7.61
CA PHE A 6 2.19 -4.93 7.08
C PHE A 6 1.18 -3.93 6.50
N GLY A 7 0.96 -2.85 7.22
CA GLY A 7 0.06 -1.81 6.74
C GLY A 7 0.56 -1.16 5.45
N ARG A 8 1.87 -1.02 5.32
CA ARG A 8 2.43 -0.46 4.09
C ARG A 8 2.24 -1.39 2.92
N TYR A 9 2.35 -2.69 3.14
CA TYR A 9 2.10 -3.66 2.08
C TYR A 9 0.65 -3.59 1.62
N VAL A 10 -0.26 -3.56 2.57
CA VAL A 10 -1.68 -3.51 2.25
C VAL A 10 -2.03 -2.21 1.53
N TRP A 11 -1.40 -1.11 1.97
CA TRP A 11 -1.59 0.17 1.30
C TRP A 11 -1.25 0.08 -0.19
N LEU A 12 -0.12 -0.55 -0.50
CA LEU A 12 0.32 -0.65 -1.89
C LEU A 12 -0.62 -1.52 -2.70
N ILE A 13 -1.07 -2.64 -2.13
CA ILE A 13 -2.01 -3.52 -2.81
C ILE A 13 -3.31 -2.77 -3.10
N ASP A 14 -3.83 -2.09 -2.08
CA ASP A 14 -5.08 -1.37 -2.22
C ASP A 14 -4.97 -0.27 -3.27
N LEU A 15 -3.84 0.43 -3.27
CA LEU A 15 -3.61 1.50 -4.24
C LEU A 15 -3.71 0.98 -5.66
N LEU A 16 -3.08 -0.15 -5.93
CA LEU A 16 -3.08 -0.70 -7.28
C LEU A 16 -4.39 -1.38 -7.64
N ARG A 17 -5.20 -1.70 -6.64
CA ARG A 17 -6.56 -2.15 -6.91
C ARG A 17 -7.43 -0.99 -7.37
N GLN A 18 -7.20 0.18 -6.79
CA GLN A 18 -7.99 1.36 -7.11
C GLN A 18 -7.63 1.95 -8.46
N TYR A 19 -6.35 2.07 -8.73
CA TYR A 19 -5.88 2.82 -9.89
C TYR A 19 -5.46 1.96 -11.06
N LYS A 20 -5.36 0.67 -10.86
CA LYS A 20 -5.03 -0.32 -11.88
C LYS A 20 -3.58 -0.23 -12.33
N HIS A 21 -3.15 0.91 -12.84
CA HIS A 21 -1.80 1.07 -13.36
C HIS A 21 -1.19 2.36 -12.85
N LEU A 22 -0.03 2.26 -12.19
CA LEU A 22 0.68 3.43 -11.71
C LEU A 22 2.18 3.23 -11.92
N SER A 23 2.85 4.28 -12.36
CA SER A 23 4.30 4.24 -12.41
C SER A 23 4.85 4.37 -10.99
N TYR A 24 6.14 4.06 -10.84
CA TYR A 24 6.79 4.26 -9.56
C TYR A 24 6.67 5.72 -9.09
N LYS A 25 6.84 6.66 -10.02
CA LYS A 25 6.73 8.07 -9.68
C LYS A 25 5.34 8.42 -9.14
N GLU A 26 4.33 7.87 -9.77
CA GLU A 26 2.96 8.12 -9.33
C GLU A 26 2.70 7.50 -7.97
N ILE A 27 3.24 6.32 -7.75
CA ILE A 27 3.12 5.67 -6.45
C ILE A 27 3.83 6.50 -5.39
N ASN A 28 4.99 7.04 -5.72
CA ASN A 28 5.76 7.83 -4.77
C ASN A 28 5.02 9.09 -4.34
N VAL A 29 4.36 9.75 -5.29
CA VAL A 29 3.58 10.95 -4.96
C VAL A 29 2.51 10.61 -3.93
N ARG A 30 1.84 9.49 -4.11
CA ARG A 30 0.79 9.08 -3.18
C ARG A 30 1.36 8.62 -1.86
N TRP A 31 2.53 8.02 -1.89
CA TRP A 31 3.22 7.62 -0.68
C TRP A 31 3.53 8.83 0.19
N GLN A 32 3.99 9.90 -0.42
CA GLN A 32 4.34 11.10 0.34
C GLN A 32 3.12 11.69 1.06
N LYS A 33 1.94 11.45 0.52
CA LYS A 33 0.71 11.98 1.10
C LYS A 33 -0.02 10.97 1.98
N SER A 34 0.51 9.78 2.10
CA SER A 34 -0.22 8.69 2.74
C SER A 34 -0.17 8.73 4.25
N GLY A 35 0.82 9.40 4.81
CA GLY A 35 1.03 9.36 6.25
C GLY A 35 1.81 8.14 6.70
N LEU A 36 2.21 7.30 5.78
CA LEU A 36 2.96 6.08 6.09
C LEU A 36 4.45 6.23 5.86
N SER A 37 4.87 7.34 5.28
CA SER A 37 6.29 7.57 5.04
C SER A 37 7.00 7.74 6.39
N TYR A 38 8.31 7.45 6.38
CA TYR A 38 9.10 7.54 7.61
C TYR A 38 9.17 8.97 8.13
N GLY A 39 9.24 9.93 7.22
CA GLY A 39 9.17 11.33 7.58
C GLY A 39 8.09 11.96 6.73
N GLU A 40 7.53 13.04 7.20
CA GLU A 40 6.44 13.67 6.49
C GLU A 40 6.87 14.09 5.09
N GLY A 41 6.24 13.53 4.08
CA GLY A 41 6.54 13.90 2.72
C GLY A 41 7.78 13.23 2.14
N ASP A 42 8.38 12.29 2.88
CA ASP A 42 9.57 11.62 2.38
C ASP A 42 9.27 10.74 1.20
N ASP A 43 10.26 10.57 0.35
CA ASP A 43 10.16 9.68 -0.79
C ASP A 43 10.11 8.23 -0.35
N LEU A 44 9.49 7.41 -1.18
CA LEU A 44 9.59 5.96 -1.06
C LEU A 44 10.83 5.55 -1.85
N PRO A 45 11.92 5.15 -1.20
CA PRO A 45 13.12 4.78 -1.96
C PRO A 45 12.81 3.61 -2.88
N LEU A 46 13.44 3.63 -4.05
CA LEU A 46 13.21 2.58 -5.02
C LEU A 46 13.53 1.21 -4.46
N ARG A 47 14.61 1.12 -3.69
CA ARG A 47 14.97 -0.15 -3.07
C ARG A 47 13.90 -0.62 -2.11
N THR A 48 13.36 0.28 -1.31
CA THR A 48 12.29 -0.07 -0.38
C THR A 48 11.05 -0.53 -1.13
N PHE A 49 10.74 0.16 -2.24
CA PHE A 49 9.61 -0.21 -3.07
C PHE A 49 9.76 -1.65 -3.57
N HIS A 50 10.95 -2.00 -4.07
CA HIS A 50 11.18 -3.36 -4.56
C HIS A 50 11.14 -4.38 -3.44
N ASN A 51 11.64 -4.02 -2.26
CA ASN A 51 11.58 -4.90 -1.10
C ASN A 51 10.13 -5.16 -0.70
N HIS A 52 9.29 -4.13 -0.76
CA HIS A 52 7.87 -4.28 -0.46
C HIS A 52 7.20 -5.19 -1.48
N ARG A 53 7.54 -5.05 -2.75
CA ARG A 53 6.99 -5.92 -3.78
C ARG A 53 7.33 -7.38 -3.49
N ALA A 54 8.56 -7.65 -3.12
CA ALA A 54 8.99 -9.02 -2.82
C ALA A 54 8.26 -9.57 -1.60
N ALA A 55 8.12 -8.76 -0.57
CA ALA A 55 7.43 -9.19 0.65
C ALA A 55 5.95 -9.44 0.38
N ILE A 56 5.33 -8.60 -0.41
CA ILE A 56 3.93 -8.75 -0.76
C ILE A 56 3.70 -10.06 -1.50
N LYS A 57 4.63 -10.39 -2.41
CA LYS A 57 4.54 -11.65 -3.11
C LYS A 57 4.62 -12.82 -2.14
N ASP A 58 5.54 -12.76 -1.19
CA ASP A 58 5.73 -13.85 -0.25
C ASP A 58 4.55 -14.00 0.71
N ILE A 59 4.00 -12.90 1.17
CA ILE A 59 2.97 -12.92 2.20
C ILE A 59 1.59 -13.13 1.61
N PHE A 60 1.28 -12.41 0.54
CA PHE A 60 -0.08 -12.37 -0.01
C PHE A 60 -0.22 -13.12 -1.31
N ASP A 61 0.89 -13.53 -1.93
CA ASP A 61 0.85 -14.16 -3.25
C ASP A 61 0.27 -13.21 -4.29
N VAL A 62 0.56 -11.94 -4.12
CA VAL A 62 0.14 -10.89 -5.04
C VAL A 62 1.39 -10.37 -5.75
N TYR A 63 1.34 -10.32 -7.07
CA TYR A 63 2.48 -9.92 -7.88
C TYR A 63 2.28 -8.51 -8.37
N ILE A 64 3.19 -7.62 -7.97
CA ILE A 64 3.19 -6.24 -8.42
C ILE A 64 4.30 -6.10 -9.44
N GLU A 65 3.92 -6.03 -10.72
CA GLU A 65 4.84 -6.12 -11.82
C GLU A 65 4.54 -5.03 -12.85
N ILE A 66 5.54 -4.76 -13.68
CA ILE A 66 5.34 -3.87 -14.83
C ILE A 66 4.42 -4.57 -15.81
N ASP A 67 3.43 -3.83 -16.30
CA ASP A 67 2.55 -4.34 -17.34
C ASP A 67 3.13 -3.94 -18.69
N PRO A 68 3.64 -4.90 -19.46
CA PRO A 68 4.29 -4.57 -20.74
C PRO A 68 3.31 -4.07 -21.81
N GLU A 69 2.01 -4.25 -21.58
CA GLU A 69 1.03 -3.81 -22.57
C GLU A 69 0.62 -2.35 -22.37
N VAL A 70 1.11 -1.73 -21.29
CA VAL A 70 0.81 -0.35 -21.00
C VAL A 70 2.11 0.43 -21.05
N SER A 71 2.14 1.51 -21.80
CA SER A 71 3.36 2.30 -21.93
C SER A 71 3.61 3.09 -20.65
N GLY A 72 4.88 3.47 -20.43
CA GLY A 72 5.23 4.32 -19.30
C GLY A 72 5.68 3.57 -18.07
N TYR A 73 6.04 2.31 -18.21
CA TYR A 73 6.55 1.51 -17.08
C TYR A 73 5.59 1.57 -15.91
N LYS A 74 4.36 1.16 -16.17
CA LYS A 74 3.32 1.15 -15.16
C LYS A 74 3.26 -0.19 -14.45
N TYR A 75 3.13 -0.13 -13.14
CA TYR A 75 2.95 -1.33 -12.33
C TYR A 75 1.48 -1.64 -12.17
N HIS A 76 1.19 -2.91 -12.08
CA HIS A 76 -0.16 -3.36 -11.76
C HIS A 76 -0.06 -4.55 -10.81
N SER A 77 -1.13 -4.90 -10.15
CA SER A 77 -1.13 -6.05 -9.27
C SER A 77 -1.83 -7.21 -9.94
N GLU A 78 -1.22 -8.40 -9.80
CA GLU A 78 -1.80 -9.63 -10.32
C GLU A 78 -2.06 -10.55 -9.15
N GLU A 79 -3.31 -10.89 -8.94
CA GLU A 79 -3.71 -11.78 -7.88
C GLU A 79 -4.11 -13.11 -8.47
N PRO A 80 -3.68 -14.23 -7.88
CA PRO A 80 -4.10 -15.53 -8.40
C PRO A 80 -5.60 -15.66 -8.29
N GLU A 81 -6.16 -16.45 -9.19
CA GLU A 81 -7.61 -16.63 -9.23
C GLU A 81 -8.18 -17.09 -7.90
N ARG A 82 -7.42 -17.92 -7.21
CA ARG A 82 -7.91 -18.44 -5.92
C ARG A 82 -8.13 -17.32 -4.89
N LEU A 83 -7.41 -16.21 -5.04
CA LEU A 83 -7.59 -15.09 -4.11
C LEU A 83 -8.84 -14.30 -4.41
N HIS A 84 -9.29 -14.35 -5.66
CA HIS A 84 -10.52 -13.64 -6.01
C HIS A 84 -11.73 -14.24 -5.29
N GLY A 85 -11.65 -15.54 -5.00
CA GLY A 85 -12.71 -16.20 -4.27
C GLY A 85 -12.42 -16.36 -2.79
N ASP A 86 -11.31 -15.81 -2.33
CA ASP A 86 -10.95 -15.94 -0.92
C ASP A 86 -11.49 -14.73 -0.18
N ALA A 87 -12.72 -14.85 0.28
CA ALA A 87 -13.38 -13.72 0.93
C ALA A 87 -12.67 -13.29 2.20
N PHE A 88 -12.07 -14.24 2.93
CA PHE A 88 -11.39 -13.90 4.15
C PHE A 88 -10.15 -13.06 3.88
N ARG A 89 -9.35 -13.48 2.91
CA ARG A 89 -8.13 -12.74 2.60
C ARG A 89 -8.46 -11.35 2.05
N SER A 90 -9.49 -11.29 1.21
CA SER A 90 -9.92 -10.01 0.66
C SER A 90 -10.39 -9.09 1.78
N TRP A 91 -11.17 -9.63 2.70
CA TRP A 91 -11.64 -8.86 3.85
C TRP A 91 -10.47 -8.36 4.70
N LEU A 92 -9.47 -9.21 4.89
CA LEU A 92 -8.31 -8.84 5.69
C LEU A 92 -7.56 -7.67 5.05
N ILE A 93 -7.36 -7.73 3.74
CA ILE A 93 -6.68 -6.66 3.03
C ILE A 93 -7.48 -5.37 3.14
N ASP A 94 -8.78 -5.44 2.95
CA ASP A 94 -9.64 -4.27 3.03
C ASP A 94 -9.62 -3.67 4.42
N SER A 95 -9.61 -4.51 5.43
CA SER A 95 -9.59 -4.04 6.81
C SER A 95 -8.30 -3.31 7.13
N TYR A 96 -7.18 -3.82 6.67
CA TYR A 96 -5.91 -3.16 6.89
C TYR A 96 -5.80 -1.86 6.12
N ALA A 97 -6.35 -1.82 4.92
CA ALA A 97 -6.35 -0.59 4.15
C ALA A 97 -7.14 0.50 4.87
N THR A 98 -8.29 0.14 5.40
CA THR A 98 -9.12 1.08 6.16
C THR A 98 -8.38 1.55 7.41
N LEU A 99 -7.71 0.64 8.09
CA LEU A 99 -6.97 0.98 9.28
C LEU A 99 -5.84 1.96 8.96
N ASN A 100 -5.13 1.74 7.88
CA ASN A 100 -4.07 2.64 7.47
C ASN A 100 -4.60 4.04 7.22
N GLN A 101 -5.75 4.12 6.58
CA GLN A 101 -6.34 5.41 6.30
C GLN A 101 -6.75 6.13 7.57
N LEU A 102 -7.31 5.40 8.52
CA LEU A 102 -7.69 6.00 9.79
C LEU A 102 -6.48 6.51 10.54
N GLN A 103 -5.39 5.78 10.51
CA GLN A 103 -4.18 6.21 11.18
C GLN A 103 -3.60 7.46 10.53
N ALA A 104 -3.67 7.54 9.22
CA ALA A 104 -3.20 8.72 8.52
C ALA A 104 -4.06 9.93 8.89
N ASP A 105 -5.36 9.75 8.97
CA ASP A 105 -6.26 10.82 9.35
C ASP A 105 -5.97 11.32 10.76
N LYS A 106 -5.76 10.41 11.67
CA LYS A 106 -5.42 10.78 13.04
C LYS A 106 -4.14 11.60 13.10
N LYS A 107 -3.18 11.22 12.29
CA LYS A 107 -1.93 11.96 12.25
C LYS A 107 -2.15 13.38 11.81
N LEU A 108 -3.02 13.59 10.85
CA LEU A 108 -3.29 14.91 10.33
C LEU A 108 -4.07 15.77 11.32
N GLU A 109 -4.96 15.15 12.05
CA GLU A 109 -5.82 15.89 12.97
C GLU A 109 -5.16 16.17 14.30
N GLY A 110 -4.03 15.55 14.56
CA GLY A 110 -3.44 15.68 15.87
C GLY A 110 -3.87 14.54 16.75
N ARG A 111 -3.78 14.74 18.05
CA ARG A 111 -4.02 13.64 18.95
C ARG A 111 -5.16 13.90 19.91
N ILE A 112 -6.09 14.65 19.47
CA ILE A 112 -7.18 15.04 20.35
C ILE A 112 -7.95 13.85 20.87
N GLN A 113 -8.21 12.91 20.00
CA GLN A 113 -9.04 11.79 20.37
C GLN A 113 -8.41 10.89 21.41
N PHE A 114 -7.14 10.97 21.60
CA PHE A 114 -6.50 10.13 22.58
C PHE A 114 -6.77 10.58 24.00
N GLU A 115 -7.02 11.83 24.13
CA GLU A 115 -7.23 12.38 25.46
C GLU A 115 -8.60 12.12 25.99
N ASN A 116 -9.46 11.68 25.15
CA ASN A 116 -10.82 11.40 25.52
C ASN A 116 -11.04 9.98 25.99
N ILE A 117 -10.00 9.20 25.99
CA ILE A 117 -10.09 7.79 26.37
C ILE A 117 -9.86 7.59 27.89
#